data_dbbe1f75463de60e25ce130d84b9d235
#
_entry.id   dbbe1f75463de60e25ce130d84b9d235
#
_cell.length_a   1.000
_cell.length_b   1.000
_cell.length_c   1.000
_cell.angle_alpha   90.00
_cell.angle_beta   90.00
_cell.angle_gamma   90.00
#
_symmetry.space_group_name_H-M   'P 1'
#
loop_
_entity.id
_entity.type
_entity.pdbx_description
1 polymer ?
#
loop_
_entity_poly.entity_id
_entity_poly.type
_entity_poly.pdbx_seq_one_letter_code
_entity_poly.pdbx_strand_id
1 'polypeptide(L)'
;MASRLDKTNTPDEVRSIFPQRTDEDLNYEVNLRPRGFADYVGQEQVKDNLKVAITAARGRKDVLDHLLFHGPPGLGKTSLAYIISREMGVAIKATSGPVVERPGDLAALLTNLEEGDILFIDEIHRLNHVVEEVLYPAMEDYQIDIMIGQGPAARSMKLPLKPFTLIGATTRSGLLTSPLRDRFGLIFRLDFYSPEALAQIIKRSASILGVVNEDNGIVEIARRSRGTPRIANRLLRRVRDYAQVKANGIITKSVAEESLQMLEVDPVGLDKMDTMLLLTMIDKFSGGPVGVETLAAAIGEEKDTIEDVYEPFLIQAGFLQRTPRGRVATNLAYEHFGRPASSTRGNGPKNQPTLF
;
A
#
# COMPACT_ATOMS: atom_id res chain seq x y z
N MET A 1 27.17 22.79 -45.66
CA MET A 1 27.95 22.02 -44.67
C MET A 1 27.63 22.58 -43.29
N ALA A 2 26.71 21.95 -42.60
CA ALA A 2 26.36 22.29 -41.23
C ALA A 2 26.43 20.99 -40.42
N SER A 3 27.35 20.98 -39.46
CA SER A 3 27.70 19.87 -38.61
C SER A 3 26.54 19.51 -37.67
N ARG A 4 26.16 18.24 -37.67
CA ARG A 4 25.29 17.63 -36.62
C ARG A 4 26.09 17.58 -35.34
N LEU A 5 25.64 18.31 -34.33
CA LEU A 5 26.08 18.13 -32.95
C LEU A 5 25.43 16.86 -32.36
N ASP A 6 26.30 15.94 -31.98
CA ASP A 6 25.97 14.75 -31.21
C ASP A 6 25.29 15.16 -29.89
N LYS A 7 24.09 14.61 -29.69
CA LYS A 7 23.48 14.59 -28.36
C LYS A 7 24.16 13.50 -27.55
N THR A 8 25.04 13.90 -26.67
CA THR A 8 25.64 13.06 -25.64
C THR A 8 24.52 12.49 -24.75
N ASN A 9 24.42 11.17 -24.76
CA ASN A 9 23.64 10.38 -23.79
C ASN A 9 24.13 10.75 -22.38
N THR A 10 23.26 11.39 -21.61
CA THR A 10 23.39 11.44 -20.16
C THR A 10 23.12 10.03 -19.63
N PRO A 11 23.89 9.53 -18.63
CA PRO A 11 23.63 8.23 -18.02
C PRO A 11 22.25 8.23 -17.41
N ASP A 12 21.47 7.16 -17.68
CA ASP A 12 20.19 6.91 -17.05
C ASP A 12 20.30 7.10 -15.53
N GLU A 13 19.56 8.07 -15.01
CA GLU A 13 19.34 8.22 -13.58
C GLU A 13 18.85 6.88 -13.04
N VAL A 14 19.56 6.34 -12.07
CA VAL A 14 19.15 5.13 -11.32
C VAL A 14 17.78 5.44 -10.73
N ARG A 15 16.72 4.97 -11.41
CA ARG A 15 15.35 5.14 -10.97
C ARG A 15 15.23 4.53 -9.58
N SER A 16 14.89 5.35 -8.60
CA SER A 16 14.64 4.90 -7.23
C SER A 16 13.68 3.71 -7.22
N ILE A 17 13.89 2.79 -6.30
CA ILE A 17 13.03 1.59 -6.15
C ILE A 17 11.58 2.00 -5.77
N PHE A 18 11.38 3.24 -5.40
CA PHE A 18 10.13 3.91 -4.99
C PHE A 18 10.03 5.31 -5.64
N PRO A 19 8.83 5.83 -5.88
CA PRO A 19 7.46 5.37 -5.89
C PRO A 19 6.59 5.74 -7.11
N GLN A 20 7.03 5.85 -8.34
CA GLN A 20 6.09 6.05 -9.44
C GLN A 20 5.87 4.76 -10.21
N ARG A 21 4.60 4.27 -10.23
CA ARG A 21 4.17 3.13 -11.04
C ARG A 21 4.38 3.45 -12.51
N THR A 22 5.15 2.62 -13.21
CA THR A 22 5.18 2.62 -14.67
C THR A 22 4.09 1.67 -15.20
N ASP A 23 3.64 1.87 -16.44
CA ASP A 23 2.68 0.96 -17.10
C ASP A 23 3.22 -0.48 -17.18
N GLU A 24 4.53 -0.65 -17.29
CA GLU A 24 5.20 -1.94 -17.26
C GLU A 24 5.10 -2.61 -15.87
N ASP A 25 5.20 -1.83 -14.79
CA ASP A 25 5.03 -2.35 -13.43
C ASP A 25 3.60 -2.81 -13.19
N LEU A 26 2.61 -2.10 -13.75
CA LEU A 26 1.20 -2.48 -13.67
C LEU A 26 0.93 -3.82 -14.36
N ASN A 27 1.41 -4.00 -15.59
CA ASN A 27 1.25 -5.25 -16.33
C ASN A 27 1.95 -6.43 -15.64
N TYR A 28 3.14 -6.19 -15.09
CA TYR A 28 3.90 -7.17 -14.33
C TYR A 28 3.16 -7.59 -13.05
N GLU A 29 2.67 -6.62 -12.27
CA GLU A 29 1.90 -6.89 -11.06
C GLU A 29 0.61 -7.68 -11.36
N VAL A 30 -0.09 -7.38 -12.46
CA VAL A 30 -1.33 -8.06 -12.85
C VAL A 30 -1.09 -9.56 -13.10
N ASN A 31 0.01 -9.91 -13.78
CA ASN A 31 0.33 -11.32 -14.08
C ASN A 31 0.68 -12.13 -12.84
N LEU A 32 1.22 -11.50 -11.81
CA LEU A 32 1.61 -12.14 -10.55
C LEU A 32 0.48 -12.20 -9.51
N ARG A 33 -0.67 -11.55 -9.76
CA ARG A 33 -1.78 -11.55 -8.81
C ARG A 33 -2.29 -12.97 -8.56
N PRO A 34 -2.57 -13.32 -7.29
CA PRO A 34 -3.21 -14.59 -6.95
C PRO A 34 -4.61 -14.65 -7.57
N ARG A 35 -4.99 -15.83 -8.03
CA ARG A 35 -6.28 -16.05 -8.71
C ARG A 35 -7.40 -16.45 -7.77
N GLY A 36 -7.09 -17.00 -6.61
CA GLY A 36 -8.03 -17.44 -5.59
C GLY A 36 -7.39 -17.44 -4.21
N PHE A 37 -8.16 -17.81 -3.18
CA PHE A 37 -7.64 -17.90 -1.81
C PHE A 37 -6.52 -18.92 -1.64
N ALA A 38 -6.48 -19.98 -2.46
CA ALA A 38 -5.42 -20.97 -2.42
C ALA A 38 -4.05 -20.40 -2.81
N ASP A 39 -4.04 -19.44 -3.73
CA ASP A 39 -2.82 -18.76 -4.20
C ASP A 39 -2.42 -17.57 -3.32
N TYR A 40 -3.32 -17.12 -2.45
CA TYR A 40 -3.12 -15.94 -1.62
C TYR A 40 -2.47 -16.33 -0.30
N VAL A 41 -1.17 -16.09 -0.22
CA VAL A 41 -0.35 -16.39 0.97
C VAL A 41 -0.58 -15.34 2.05
N GLY A 42 -0.64 -15.75 3.31
CA GLY A 42 -0.77 -14.88 4.48
C GLY A 42 -2.18 -14.36 4.71
N GLN A 43 -2.33 -13.46 5.69
CA GLN A 43 -3.62 -12.85 6.11
C GLN A 43 -4.69 -13.91 6.46
N GLU A 44 -4.30 -15.00 7.15
CA GLU A 44 -5.14 -16.19 7.35
C GLU A 44 -6.49 -15.84 8.02
N GLN A 45 -6.47 -15.01 9.06
CA GLN A 45 -7.69 -14.58 9.75
C GLN A 45 -8.65 -13.81 8.82
N VAL A 46 -8.11 -12.96 7.94
CA VAL A 46 -8.92 -12.22 6.96
C VAL A 46 -9.51 -13.17 5.94
N LYS A 47 -8.71 -14.12 5.43
CA LYS A 47 -9.18 -15.14 4.47
C LYS A 47 -10.29 -16.00 5.05
N ASP A 48 -10.14 -16.46 6.28
CA ASP A 48 -11.13 -17.36 6.89
C ASP A 48 -12.45 -16.62 7.13
N ASN A 49 -12.41 -15.38 7.61
CA ASN A 49 -13.62 -14.57 7.74
C ASN A 49 -14.29 -14.31 6.37
N LEU A 50 -13.49 -14.01 5.33
CA LEU A 50 -14.02 -13.81 3.98
C LEU A 50 -14.65 -15.08 3.41
N LYS A 51 -14.03 -16.25 3.59
CA LYS A 51 -14.61 -17.54 3.16
C LYS A 51 -15.96 -17.81 3.82
N VAL A 52 -16.09 -17.53 5.13
CA VAL A 52 -17.37 -17.68 5.85
C VAL A 52 -18.42 -16.74 5.27
N ALA A 53 -18.09 -15.44 5.11
CA ALA A 53 -19.03 -14.44 4.60
C ALA A 53 -19.49 -14.77 3.16
N ILE A 54 -18.54 -15.12 2.27
CA ILE A 54 -18.82 -15.50 0.88
C ILE A 54 -19.69 -16.75 0.81
N THR A 55 -19.36 -17.79 1.61
CA THR A 55 -20.15 -19.04 1.63
C THR A 55 -21.56 -18.79 2.10
N ALA A 56 -21.73 -17.95 3.12
CA ALA A 56 -23.04 -17.58 3.64
C ALA A 56 -23.87 -16.77 2.62
N ALA A 57 -23.28 -15.75 1.99
CA ALA A 57 -23.95 -14.94 0.98
C ALA A 57 -24.40 -15.80 -0.22
N ARG A 58 -23.51 -16.66 -0.75
CA ARG A 58 -23.82 -17.58 -1.83
C ARG A 58 -24.93 -18.57 -1.46
N GLY A 59 -24.92 -19.09 -0.21
CA GLY A 59 -25.97 -20.00 0.28
C GLY A 59 -27.34 -19.35 0.34
N ARG A 60 -27.42 -18.08 0.66
CA ARG A 60 -28.66 -17.28 0.66
C ARG A 60 -29.04 -16.73 -0.71
N LYS A 61 -28.14 -16.80 -1.68
CA LYS A 61 -28.25 -16.12 -3.00
C LYS A 61 -28.40 -14.60 -2.83
N ASP A 62 -27.60 -14.04 -1.95
CA ASP A 62 -27.62 -12.63 -1.58
C ASP A 62 -26.31 -11.95 -1.99
N VAL A 63 -26.30 -10.63 -2.03
CA VAL A 63 -25.06 -9.86 -2.21
C VAL A 63 -24.21 -9.96 -0.95
N LEU A 64 -22.92 -9.82 -1.10
CA LEU A 64 -21.99 -9.76 0.03
C LEU A 64 -22.13 -8.40 0.72
N ASP A 65 -21.99 -8.35 2.03
CA ASP A 65 -21.92 -7.08 2.76
C ASP A 65 -20.82 -6.18 2.22
N HIS A 66 -20.96 -4.87 2.35
CA HIS A 66 -19.92 -3.93 1.97
C HIS A 66 -18.67 -4.12 2.81
N LEU A 67 -17.49 -4.09 2.16
CA LEU A 67 -16.20 -4.38 2.80
C LEU A 67 -15.25 -3.19 2.74
N LEU A 68 -14.47 -3.01 3.80
CA LEU A 68 -13.38 -2.05 3.86
C LEU A 68 -12.06 -2.77 4.16
N PHE A 69 -11.10 -2.67 3.26
CA PHE A 69 -9.72 -3.08 3.49
C PHE A 69 -8.86 -1.87 3.85
N HIS A 70 -8.16 -1.92 4.98
CA HIS A 70 -7.23 -0.86 5.34
C HIS A 70 -5.86 -1.41 5.75
N GLY A 71 -4.84 -0.58 5.64
CA GLY A 71 -3.46 -0.93 5.98
C GLY A 71 -2.46 -0.37 4.99
N PRO A 72 -1.15 -0.49 5.25
CA PRO A 72 -0.07 0.01 4.41
C PRO A 72 -0.20 -0.34 2.93
N PRO A 73 0.42 0.41 2.01
CA PRO A 73 0.37 0.10 0.58
C PRO A 73 1.10 -1.22 0.27
N GLY A 74 0.67 -1.91 -0.79
CA GLY A 74 1.36 -3.11 -1.29
C GLY A 74 1.06 -4.43 -0.57
N LEU A 75 0.11 -4.45 0.38
CA LEU A 75 -0.26 -5.65 1.16
C LEU A 75 -1.32 -6.55 0.49
N GLY A 76 -1.84 -6.18 -0.68
CA GLY A 76 -2.76 -7.04 -1.44
C GLY A 76 -4.25 -6.68 -1.33
N LYS A 77 -4.63 -5.47 -0.85
CA LYS A 77 -6.03 -5.00 -0.79
C LYS A 77 -6.78 -5.20 -2.12
N THR A 78 -6.20 -4.69 -3.19
CA THR A 78 -6.75 -4.83 -4.55
C THR A 78 -6.84 -6.30 -4.99
N SER A 79 -5.84 -7.13 -4.65
CA SER A 79 -5.85 -8.56 -4.99
C SER A 79 -7.00 -9.29 -4.30
N LEU A 80 -7.28 -8.98 -3.03
CA LEU A 80 -8.42 -9.56 -2.31
C LEU A 80 -9.75 -9.18 -2.95
N ALA A 81 -9.94 -7.94 -3.39
CA ALA A 81 -11.15 -7.52 -4.09
C ALA A 81 -11.40 -8.36 -5.37
N TYR A 82 -10.36 -8.61 -6.18
CA TYR A 82 -10.47 -9.47 -7.34
C TYR A 82 -10.71 -10.96 -7.00
N ILE A 83 -10.13 -11.44 -5.90
CA ILE A 83 -10.39 -12.81 -5.43
C ILE A 83 -11.86 -12.94 -5.01
N ILE A 84 -12.38 -11.99 -4.24
CA ILE A 84 -13.79 -11.99 -3.81
C ILE A 84 -14.73 -12.02 -5.01
N SER A 85 -14.48 -11.19 -6.03
CA SER A 85 -15.27 -11.18 -7.27
C SER A 85 -15.32 -12.57 -7.91
N ARG A 86 -14.19 -13.25 -8.02
CA ARG A 86 -14.11 -14.60 -8.60
C ARG A 86 -14.80 -15.64 -7.73
N GLU A 87 -14.62 -15.59 -6.43
CA GLU A 87 -15.25 -16.50 -5.48
C GLU A 87 -16.78 -16.30 -5.44
N MET A 88 -17.25 -15.07 -5.57
CA MET A 88 -18.71 -14.80 -5.70
C MET A 88 -19.25 -15.14 -7.09
N GLY A 89 -18.39 -15.18 -8.13
CA GLY A 89 -18.78 -15.43 -9.53
C GLY A 89 -19.45 -14.22 -10.19
N VAL A 90 -19.09 -13.00 -9.78
CA VAL A 90 -19.67 -11.73 -10.24
C VAL A 90 -18.60 -10.83 -10.87
N ALA A 91 -19.00 -9.83 -11.63
CA ALA A 91 -18.06 -8.87 -12.21
C ALA A 91 -17.57 -7.85 -11.17
N ILE A 92 -16.40 -7.28 -11.43
CA ILE A 92 -15.83 -6.20 -10.61
C ILE A 92 -15.55 -4.99 -11.48
N LYS A 93 -16.07 -3.83 -11.07
CA LYS A 93 -15.70 -2.53 -11.63
C LYS A 93 -14.78 -1.84 -10.66
N ALA A 94 -13.56 -1.56 -11.10
CA ALA A 94 -12.53 -0.96 -10.27
C ALA A 94 -12.31 0.50 -10.65
N THR A 95 -12.26 1.36 -9.64
CA THR A 95 -11.92 2.78 -9.75
C THR A 95 -11.05 3.20 -8.56
N SER A 96 -10.72 4.47 -8.46
CA SER A 96 -10.02 5.03 -7.30
C SER A 96 -10.66 6.35 -6.86
N GLY A 97 -10.51 6.71 -5.57
CA GLY A 97 -11.06 7.94 -5.02
C GLY A 97 -10.71 9.18 -5.84
N PRO A 98 -9.44 9.41 -6.22
CA PRO A 98 -9.06 10.56 -7.04
C PRO A 98 -9.70 10.65 -8.43
N VAL A 99 -10.15 9.54 -9.00
CA VAL A 99 -10.78 9.49 -10.34
C VAL A 99 -12.26 9.87 -10.28
N VAL A 100 -12.91 9.66 -9.14
CA VAL A 100 -14.32 9.95 -8.93
C VAL A 100 -14.45 11.37 -8.36
N GLU A 101 -14.43 12.36 -9.25
CA GLU A 101 -14.39 13.77 -8.84
C GLU A 101 -15.78 14.34 -8.56
N ARG A 102 -16.83 13.83 -9.24
CA ARG A 102 -18.17 14.40 -9.19
C ARG A 102 -19.22 13.33 -8.87
N PRO A 103 -20.34 13.71 -8.24
CA PRO A 103 -21.47 12.82 -8.01
C PRO A 103 -21.95 12.09 -9.27
N GLY A 104 -21.92 12.76 -10.43
CA GLY A 104 -22.28 12.15 -11.72
C GLY A 104 -21.36 11.01 -12.15
N ASP A 105 -20.07 11.08 -11.84
CA ASP A 105 -19.10 10.01 -12.17
C ASP A 105 -19.43 8.75 -11.36
N LEU A 106 -19.73 8.92 -10.08
CA LEU A 106 -20.17 7.83 -9.21
C LEU A 106 -21.51 7.26 -9.64
N ALA A 107 -22.49 8.12 -9.94
CA ALA A 107 -23.80 7.70 -10.44
C ALA A 107 -23.70 6.87 -11.72
N ALA A 108 -22.84 7.27 -12.66
CA ALA A 108 -22.57 6.51 -13.88
C ALA A 108 -21.95 5.15 -13.59
N LEU A 109 -21.06 5.02 -12.62
CA LEU A 109 -20.49 3.75 -12.21
C LEU A 109 -21.55 2.84 -11.59
N LEU A 110 -22.35 3.36 -10.66
CA LEU A 110 -23.38 2.61 -9.91
C LEU A 110 -24.52 2.13 -10.81
N THR A 111 -25.03 2.97 -11.72
CA THR A 111 -26.14 2.61 -12.63
C THR A 111 -25.75 1.57 -13.68
N ASN A 112 -24.47 1.40 -13.92
CA ASN A 112 -23.94 0.39 -14.84
C ASN A 112 -23.60 -0.94 -14.16
N LEU A 113 -23.85 -1.11 -12.85
CA LEU A 113 -23.66 -2.39 -12.15
C LEU A 113 -24.81 -3.34 -12.44
N GLU A 114 -24.48 -4.62 -12.59
CA GLU A 114 -25.46 -5.70 -12.57
C GLU A 114 -25.69 -6.21 -11.15
N GLU A 115 -26.74 -6.99 -10.98
CA GLU A 115 -27.06 -7.56 -9.66
C GLU A 115 -25.94 -8.44 -9.14
N GLY A 116 -25.48 -8.16 -7.91
CA GLY A 116 -24.35 -8.82 -7.27
C GLY A 116 -22.97 -8.33 -7.66
N ASP A 117 -22.85 -7.43 -8.64
CA ASP A 117 -21.54 -6.88 -9.05
C ASP A 117 -20.81 -6.19 -7.91
N ILE A 118 -19.49 -6.13 -8.01
CA ILE A 118 -18.62 -5.45 -7.06
C ILE A 118 -18.16 -4.12 -7.64
N LEU A 119 -18.39 -3.04 -6.89
CA LEU A 119 -17.69 -1.77 -7.09
C LEU A 119 -16.48 -1.71 -6.16
N PHE A 120 -15.28 -1.67 -6.73
CA PHE A 120 -14.04 -1.50 -5.96
C PHE A 120 -13.53 -0.08 -6.09
N ILE A 121 -13.34 0.61 -4.95
CA ILE A 121 -12.77 1.96 -4.89
C ILE A 121 -11.47 1.92 -4.11
N ASP A 122 -10.34 2.05 -4.83
CA ASP A 122 -9.01 2.18 -4.20
C ASP A 122 -8.82 3.62 -3.67
N GLU A 123 -8.09 3.76 -2.56
CA GLU A 123 -7.87 5.04 -1.86
C GLU A 123 -9.19 5.81 -1.61
N ILE A 124 -10.21 5.09 -1.13
CA ILE A 124 -11.56 5.60 -0.91
C ILE A 124 -11.60 6.84 0.01
N HIS A 125 -10.61 7.01 0.90
CA HIS A 125 -10.47 8.20 1.75
C HIS A 125 -10.20 9.50 0.98
N ARG A 126 -9.89 9.40 -0.32
CA ARG A 126 -9.67 10.56 -1.21
C ARG A 126 -10.91 10.98 -1.98
N LEU A 127 -12.04 10.34 -1.75
CA LEU A 127 -13.32 10.85 -2.24
C LEU A 127 -13.61 12.20 -1.60
N ASN A 128 -14.16 13.12 -2.38
CA ASN A 128 -14.65 14.36 -1.80
C ASN A 128 -15.99 14.13 -1.09
N HIS A 129 -16.32 15.00 -0.13
CA HIS A 129 -17.51 14.86 0.72
C HIS A 129 -18.82 14.79 -0.06
N VAL A 130 -18.94 15.53 -1.18
CA VAL A 130 -20.16 15.54 -2.01
C VAL A 130 -20.36 14.19 -2.71
N VAL A 131 -19.28 13.51 -3.10
CA VAL A 131 -19.33 12.16 -3.68
C VAL A 131 -19.65 11.12 -2.60
N GLU A 132 -19.07 11.27 -1.39
CA GLU A 132 -19.39 10.39 -0.26
C GLU A 132 -20.89 10.43 0.09
N GLU A 133 -21.52 11.60 0.05
CA GLU A 133 -22.97 11.74 0.33
C GLU A 133 -23.86 10.95 -0.63
N VAL A 134 -23.42 10.75 -1.87
CA VAL A 134 -24.13 9.89 -2.83
C VAL A 134 -23.94 8.40 -2.52
N LEU A 135 -22.80 8.02 -1.92
CA LEU A 135 -22.57 6.63 -1.51
C LEU A 135 -23.50 6.17 -0.39
N TYR A 136 -23.87 7.06 0.52
CA TYR A 136 -24.65 6.67 1.71
C TYR A 136 -25.97 5.99 1.33
N PRO A 137 -26.90 6.63 0.59
CA PRO A 137 -28.14 5.96 0.18
C PRO A 137 -27.90 4.82 -0.81
N ALA A 138 -26.83 4.87 -1.60
CA ALA A 138 -26.48 3.78 -2.50
C ALA A 138 -26.10 2.49 -1.74
N MET A 139 -25.42 2.61 -0.59
CA MET A 139 -25.01 1.49 0.24
C MET A 139 -26.16 0.96 1.13
N GLU A 140 -27.01 1.84 1.64
CA GLU A 140 -28.08 1.47 2.58
C GLU A 140 -29.34 0.97 1.87
N ASP A 141 -29.79 1.73 0.87
CA ASP A 141 -31.10 1.56 0.24
C ASP A 141 -31.03 1.13 -1.22
N TYR A 142 -29.85 0.95 -1.78
CA TYR A 142 -29.63 0.71 -3.23
C TYR A 142 -30.35 1.74 -4.09
N GLN A 143 -30.20 3.01 -3.77
CA GLN A 143 -30.75 4.13 -4.52
C GLN A 143 -29.81 5.34 -4.50
N ILE A 144 -29.91 6.19 -5.50
CA ILE A 144 -29.22 7.48 -5.54
C ILE A 144 -30.22 8.61 -5.81
N ASP A 145 -29.97 9.76 -5.20
CA ASP A 145 -30.71 10.97 -5.45
C ASP A 145 -30.04 11.79 -6.56
N ILE A 146 -30.75 12.00 -7.67
CA ILE A 146 -30.29 12.79 -8.81
C ILE A 146 -31.10 14.08 -8.89
N MET A 147 -30.38 15.21 -8.93
CA MET A 147 -31.01 16.52 -9.17
C MET A 147 -31.22 16.72 -10.66
N ILE A 148 -32.48 16.86 -11.08
CA ILE A 148 -32.87 17.15 -12.46
C ILE A 148 -33.30 18.61 -12.57
N GLY A 149 -32.69 19.36 -13.51
CA GLY A 149 -32.95 20.79 -13.72
C GLY A 149 -31.96 21.68 -12.97
N GLN A 150 -32.17 22.98 -13.10
CA GLN A 150 -31.34 24.02 -12.46
C GLN A 150 -32.22 25.06 -11.77
N GLY A 151 -31.66 25.68 -10.71
CA GLY A 151 -32.32 26.75 -9.95
C GLY A 151 -33.53 26.26 -9.15
N PRO A 152 -34.51 27.15 -8.84
CA PRO A 152 -35.67 26.85 -7.97
C PRO A 152 -36.62 25.76 -8.53
N ALA A 153 -36.52 25.42 -9.81
CA ALA A 153 -37.29 24.37 -10.46
C ALA A 153 -36.59 22.98 -10.45
N ALA A 154 -35.40 22.86 -9.88
CA ALA A 154 -34.71 21.60 -9.75
C ALA A 154 -35.52 20.62 -8.88
N ARG A 155 -35.63 19.38 -9.34
CA ARG A 155 -36.34 18.30 -8.62
C ARG A 155 -35.37 17.16 -8.32
N SER A 156 -35.43 16.64 -7.08
CA SER A 156 -34.74 15.39 -6.75
C SER A 156 -35.55 14.22 -7.28
N MET A 157 -34.90 13.29 -7.95
CA MET A 157 -35.46 12.02 -8.41
C MET A 157 -34.62 10.87 -7.81
N LYS A 158 -35.28 9.93 -7.16
CA LYS A 158 -34.65 8.72 -6.67
C LYS A 158 -34.51 7.71 -7.80
N LEU A 159 -33.30 7.30 -8.08
CA LEU A 159 -32.99 6.26 -9.05
C LEU A 159 -32.63 4.97 -8.31
N PRO A 160 -33.41 3.89 -8.48
CA PRO A 160 -33.09 2.60 -7.87
C PRO A 160 -31.84 1.99 -8.54
N LEU A 161 -31.02 1.35 -7.75
CA LEU A 161 -29.82 0.60 -8.16
C LEU A 161 -30.10 -0.90 -8.00
N LYS A 162 -29.42 -1.71 -8.79
CA LYS A 162 -29.36 -3.15 -8.53
C LYS A 162 -28.51 -3.39 -7.27
N PRO A 163 -28.87 -4.37 -6.41
CA PRO A 163 -28.04 -4.72 -5.26
C PRO A 163 -26.61 -5.04 -5.68
N PHE A 164 -25.64 -4.45 -4.99
CA PHE A 164 -24.21 -4.56 -5.29
C PHE A 164 -23.39 -4.61 -4.01
N THR A 165 -22.13 -5.01 -4.12
CA THR A 165 -21.17 -4.94 -3.02
C THR A 165 -20.16 -3.82 -3.28
N LEU A 166 -20.03 -2.88 -2.33
CA LEU A 166 -18.93 -1.92 -2.32
C LEU A 166 -17.73 -2.53 -1.58
N ILE A 167 -16.56 -2.54 -2.22
CA ILE A 167 -15.29 -2.84 -1.56
C ILE A 167 -14.44 -1.57 -1.59
N GLY A 168 -14.25 -0.96 -0.42
CA GLY A 168 -13.33 0.16 -0.23
C GLY A 168 -11.94 -0.32 0.14
N ALA A 169 -10.91 0.34 -0.37
CA ALA A 169 -9.53 0.16 0.08
C ALA A 169 -8.92 1.49 0.48
N THR A 170 -8.15 1.52 1.57
CA THR A 170 -7.49 2.74 2.05
C THR A 170 -6.16 2.45 2.74
N THR A 171 -5.21 3.35 2.59
CA THR A 171 -3.98 3.38 3.41
C THR A 171 -4.19 4.14 4.71
N ARG A 172 -5.16 5.06 4.75
CA ARG A 172 -5.41 6.01 5.86
C ARG A 172 -6.85 5.88 6.38
N SER A 173 -7.12 4.82 7.14
CA SER A 173 -8.48 4.59 7.69
C SER A 173 -8.99 5.71 8.61
N GLY A 174 -8.09 6.48 9.23
CA GLY A 174 -8.44 7.62 10.07
C GLY A 174 -8.93 8.85 9.31
N LEU A 175 -8.77 8.90 7.97
CA LEU A 175 -9.29 9.98 7.13
C LEU A 175 -10.69 9.69 6.58
N LEU A 176 -11.20 8.48 6.77
CA LEU A 176 -12.59 8.17 6.41
C LEU A 176 -13.54 8.85 7.40
N THR A 177 -14.61 9.41 6.86
CA THR A 177 -15.69 9.95 7.70
C THR A 177 -16.37 8.83 8.48
N SER A 178 -16.81 9.10 9.71
CA SER A 178 -17.53 8.11 10.50
C SER A 178 -18.78 7.58 9.78
N PRO A 179 -19.62 8.44 9.13
CA PRO A 179 -20.77 7.96 8.40
C PRO A 179 -20.45 6.96 7.29
N LEU A 180 -19.38 7.17 6.52
CA LEU A 180 -18.97 6.22 5.50
C LEU A 180 -18.44 4.91 6.11
N ARG A 181 -17.64 5.03 7.16
CA ARG A 181 -17.04 3.87 7.82
C ARG A 181 -18.08 2.94 8.44
N ASP A 182 -19.12 3.50 9.07
CA ASP A 182 -20.15 2.74 9.77
C ASP A 182 -21.07 1.95 8.82
N ARG A 183 -21.04 2.25 7.52
CA ARG A 183 -21.78 1.55 6.47
C ARG A 183 -21.08 0.30 5.94
N PHE A 184 -19.83 0.09 6.31
CA PHE A 184 -19.13 -1.16 5.99
C PHE A 184 -19.45 -2.23 7.02
N GLY A 185 -20.12 -3.31 6.58
CA GLY A 185 -20.45 -4.46 7.42
C GLY A 185 -19.22 -5.28 7.82
N LEU A 186 -18.19 -5.28 6.97
CA LEU A 186 -16.94 -6.01 7.20
C LEU A 186 -15.73 -5.08 7.04
N ILE A 187 -14.94 -4.95 8.10
CA ILE A 187 -13.73 -4.11 8.10
C ILE A 187 -12.52 -4.99 8.42
N PHE A 188 -11.55 -5.01 7.51
CA PHE A 188 -10.34 -5.82 7.64
C PHE A 188 -9.09 -4.97 7.58
N ARG A 189 -8.23 -5.15 8.58
CA ARG A 189 -6.88 -4.62 8.58
C ARG A 189 -5.95 -5.65 7.95
N LEU A 190 -5.13 -5.22 6.99
CA LEU A 190 -4.05 -6.01 6.44
C LEU A 190 -2.75 -5.63 7.13
N ASP A 191 -2.04 -6.64 7.62
CA ASP A 191 -0.77 -6.47 8.31
C ASP A 191 0.41 -6.85 7.40
N PHE A 192 1.61 -6.42 7.79
CA PHE A 192 2.83 -6.77 7.09
C PHE A 192 3.06 -8.29 7.15
N TYR A 193 3.68 -8.80 6.10
CA TYR A 193 3.99 -10.21 5.94
C TYR A 193 5.31 -10.57 6.65
N SER A 194 5.38 -11.79 7.19
CA SER A 194 6.65 -12.33 7.65
C SER A 194 7.60 -12.64 6.48
N PRO A 195 8.91 -12.69 6.71
CA PRO A 195 9.86 -13.09 5.68
C PRO A 195 9.55 -14.46 5.06
N GLU A 196 9.03 -15.41 5.83
CA GLU A 196 8.66 -16.77 5.39
C GLU A 196 7.47 -16.72 4.41
N ALA A 197 6.45 -15.91 4.72
CA ALA A 197 5.31 -15.70 3.85
C ALA A 197 5.73 -14.99 2.55
N LEU A 198 6.62 -13.99 2.64
CA LEU A 198 7.17 -13.33 1.46
C LEU A 198 8.03 -14.28 0.60
N ALA A 199 8.81 -15.16 1.21
CA ALA A 199 9.56 -16.18 0.48
C ALA A 199 8.65 -17.11 -0.33
N GLN A 200 7.50 -17.51 0.21
CA GLN A 200 6.50 -18.28 -0.53
C GLN A 200 5.93 -17.49 -1.72
N ILE A 201 5.61 -16.20 -1.51
CA ILE A 201 5.12 -15.31 -2.58
C ILE A 201 6.17 -15.16 -3.68
N ILE A 202 7.43 -14.92 -3.31
CA ILE A 202 8.54 -14.76 -4.27
C ILE A 202 8.76 -16.06 -5.04
N LYS A 203 8.76 -17.22 -4.37
CA LYS A 203 8.92 -18.53 -5.00
C LYS A 203 7.84 -18.81 -6.04
N ARG A 204 6.57 -18.52 -5.68
CA ARG A 204 5.45 -18.59 -6.62
C ARG A 204 5.64 -17.63 -7.80
N SER A 205 6.03 -16.39 -7.54
CA SER A 205 6.25 -15.38 -8.58
C SER A 205 7.42 -15.78 -9.50
N ALA A 206 8.52 -16.29 -8.95
CA ALA A 206 9.66 -16.80 -9.71
C ALA A 206 9.25 -17.95 -10.63
N SER A 207 8.42 -18.88 -10.15
CA SER A 207 7.88 -19.98 -10.95
C SER A 207 7.03 -19.48 -12.13
N ILE A 208 6.13 -18.49 -11.89
CA ILE A 208 5.31 -17.89 -12.96
C ILE A 208 6.19 -17.22 -14.03
N LEU A 209 7.29 -16.61 -13.60
CA LEU A 209 8.22 -15.90 -14.48
C LEU A 209 9.27 -16.80 -15.13
N GLY A 210 9.30 -18.09 -14.81
CA GLY A 210 10.31 -19.02 -15.31
C GLY A 210 11.73 -18.70 -14.83
N VAL A 211 11.88 -18.12 -13.63
CA VAL A 211 13.17 -17.72 -13.06
C VAL A 211 13.76 -18.86 -12.24
N VAL A 212 14.95 -19.31 -12.61
CA VAL A 212 15.71 -20.32 -11.84
C VAL A 212 16.27 -19.68 -10.58
N ASN A 213 16.05 -20.32 -9.43
CA ASN A 213 16.44 -19.76 -8.15
C ASN A 213 16.81 -20.85 -7.13
N GLU A 214 17.61 -20.47 -6.15
CA GLU A 214 17.90 -21.24 -4.95
C GLU A 214 17.08 -20.69 -3.77
N ASP A 215 16.70 -21.53 -2.82
CA ASP A 215 15.91 -21.14 -1.67
C ASP A 215 16.59 -20.02 -0.85
N ASN A 216 17.92 -20.06 -0.70
CA ASN A 216 18.68 -19.01 0.02
C ASN A 216 18.63 -17.65 -0.68
N GLY A 217 18.59 -17.60 -2.02
CA GLY A 217 18.44 -16.38 -2.78
C GLY A 217 17.03 -15.77 -2.59
N ILE A 218 16.01 -16.61 -2.59
CA ILE A 218 14.63 -16.20 -2.32
C ILE A 218 14.48 -15.64 -0.88
N VAL A 219 15.06 -16.32 0.11
CA VAL A 219 15.03 -15.87 1.53
C VAL A 219 15.71 -14.51 1.67
N GLU A 220 16.84 -14.28 0.98
CA GLU A 220 17.53 -12.99 1.04
C GLU A 220 16.70 -11.85 0.46
N ILE A 221 16.01 -12.08 -0.67
CA ILE A 221 15.07 -11.09 -1.23
C ILE A 221 13.91 -10.85 -0.27
N ALA A 222 13.32 -11.91 0.29
CA ALA A 222 12.18 -11.83 1.19
C ALA A 222 12.49 -11.00 2.44
N ARG A 223 13.67 -11.20 3.03
CA ARG A 223 14.11 -10.49 4.23
C ARG A 223 14.22 -8.98 4.02
N ARG A 224 14.64 -8.54 2.82
CA ARG A 224 14.77 -7.12 2.47
C ARG A 224 13.50 -6.51 1.85
N SER A 225 12.40 -7.27 1.80
CA SER A 225 11.15 -6.85 1.13
C SER A 225 10.20 -6.04 2.01
N ARG A 226 10.64 -5.56 3.17
CA ARG A 226 9.89 -4.62 4.04
C ARG A 226 8.48 -5.10 4.41
N GLY A 227 8.28 -6.41 4.53
CA GLY A 227 6.99 -6.98 4.87
C GLY A 227 5.90 -6.83 3.80
N THR A 228 6.22 -6.43 2.57
CA THR A 228 5.20 -6.17 1.55
C THR A 228 5.39 -6.98 0.26
N PRO A 229 4.34 -7.70 -0.21
CA PRO A 229 4.37 -8.46 -1.46
C PRO A 229 4.75 -7.65 -2.70
N ARG A 230 4.33 -6.39 -2.76
CA ARG A 230 4.66 -5.49 -3.88
C ARG A 230 6.16 -5.27 -4.00
N ILE A 231 6.83 -4.96 -2.87
CA ILE A 231 8.28 -4.77 -2.83
C ILE A 231 8.99 -6.08 -3.14
N ALA A 232 8.53 -7.19 -2.56
CA ALA A 232 9.09 -8.51 -2.82
C ALA A 232 9.11 -8.84 -4.32
N ASN A 233 8.02 -8.62 -5.02
CA ASN A 233 7.94 -8.85 -6.46
C ASN A 233 8.81 -7.86 -7.27
N ARG A 234 8.91 -6.61 -6.84
CA ARG A 234 9.80 -5.61 -7.49
C ARG A 234 11.26 -5.97 -7.31
N LEU A 235 11.68 -6.36 -6.12
CA LEU A 235 13.04 -6.82 -5.86
C LEU A 235 13.35 -8.10 -6.64
N LEU A 236 12.44 -9.07 -6.69
CA LEU A 236 12.59 -10.27 -7.51
C LEU A 236 12.85 -9.92 -8.99
N ARG A 237 12.10 -8.97 -9.55
CA ARG A 237 12.31 -8.52 -10.94
C ARG A 237 13.70 -7.97 -11.15
N ARG A 238 14.19 -7.10 -10.25
CA ARG A 238 15.51 -6.49 -10.36
C ARG A 238 16.64 -7.51 -10.17
N VAL A 239 16.50 -8.40 -9.20
CA VAL A 239 17.47 -9.49 -8.98
C VAL A 239 17.50 -10.44 -10.18
N ARG A 240 16.36 -10.74 -10.80
CA ARG A 240 16.29 -11.51 -12.05
C ARG A 240 17.08 -10.81 -13.17
N ASP A 241 16.82 -9.50 -13.38
CA ASP A 241 17.49 -8.75 -14.44
C ASP A 241 19.02 -8.74 -14.22
N TYR A 242 19.46 -8.59 -12.97
CA TYR A 242 20.86 -8.70 -12.57
C TYR A 242 21.42 -10.10 -12.85
N ALA A 243 20.71 -11.17 -12.43
CA ALA A 243 21.12 -12.55 -12.64
C ALA A 243 21.29 -12.86 -14.14
N GLN A 244 20.42 -12.37 -14.99
CA GLN A 244 20.51 -12.56 -16.45
C GLN A 244 21.71 -11.88 -17.09
N VAL A 245 22.13 -10.72 -16.59
CA VAL A 245 23.19 -9.91 -17.18
C VAL A 245 24.56 -10.20 -16.56
N LYS A 246 24.62 -10.40 -15.25
CA LYS A 246 25.86 -10.51 -14.47
C LYS A 246 26.16 -11.91 -13.93
N ALA A 247 25.20 -12.84 -14.01
CA ALA A 247 25.31 -14.22 -13.55
C ALA A 247 24.73 -15.16 -14.62
N ASN A 248 24.64 -16.44 -14.31
CA ASN A 248 24.14 -17.47 -15.25
C ASN A 248 22.59 -17.56 -15.30
N GLY A 249 21.87 -16.51 -14.97
CA GLY A 249 20.41 -16.49 -14.91
C GLY A 249 19.80 -17.17 -13.68
N ILE A 250 20.63 -17.58 -12.72
CA ILE A 250 20.23 -18.26 -11.49
C ILE A 250 20.30 -17.28 -10.32
N ILE A 251 19.23 -17.16 -9.55
CA ILE A 251 19.20 -16.36 -8.33
C ILE A 251 19.75 -17.20 -7.17
N THR A 252 21.04 -17.07 -6.91
CA THR A 252 21.71 -17.58 -5.70
C THR A 252 21.69 -16.53 -4.60
N LYS A 253 22.11 -16.88 -3.39
CA LYS A 253 22.25 -15.92 -2.28
C LYS A 253 23.20 -14.78 -2.63
N SER A 254 24.39 -15.08 -3.17
CA SER A 254 25.39 -14.07 -3.56
C SER A 254 24.85 -13.13 -4.64
N VAL A 255 24.18 -13.67 -5.67
CA VAL A 255 23.55 -12.87 -6.73
C VAL A 255 22.49 -11.94 -6.18
N ALA A 256 21.66 -12.41 -5.23
CA ALA A 256 20.67 -11.57 -4.57
C ALA A 256 21.33 -10.45 -3.75
N GLU A 257 22.35 -10.78 -2.94
CA GLU A 257 23.09 -9.79 -2.12
C GLU A 257 23.75 -8.71 -2.98
N GLU A 258 24.48 -9.09 -4.04
CA GLU A 258 25.15 -8.17 -4.95
C GLU A 258 24.16 -7.26 -5.69
N SER A 259 23.06 -7.85 -6.19
CA SER A 259 22.01 -7.09 -6.85
C SER A 259 21.34 -6.07 -5.90
N LEU A 260 21.00 -6.50 -4.68
CA LEU A 260 20.35 -5.63 -3.69
C LEU A 260 21.30 -4.53 -3.19
N GLN A 261 22.60 -4.82 -3.08
CA GLN A 261 23.61 -3.82 -2.78
C GLN A 261 23.73 -2.78 -3.91
N MET A 262 23.72 -3.21 -5.19
CA MET A 262 23.72 -2.29 -6.32
C MET A 262 22.47 -1.40 -6.35
N LEU A 263 21.35 -1.87 -5.82
CA LEU A 263 20.09 -1.13 -5.66
C LEU A 263 20.05 -0.26 -4.40
N GLU A 264 21.15 -0.17 -3.66
CA GLU A 264 21.24 0.56 -2.38
C GLU A 264 20.21 0.09 -1.34
N VAL A 265 19.84 -1.22 -1.38
CA VAL A 265 18.97 -1.85 -0.36
C VAL A 265 19.84 -2.58 0.64
N ASP A 266 19.82 -2.12 1.87
CA ASP A 266 20.65 -2.65 2.94
C ASP A 266 20.17 -4.02 3.47
N PRO A 267 20.93 -4.68 4.40
CA PRO A 267 20.55 -5.98 4.94
C PRO A 267 19.22 -6.05 5.69
N VAL A 268 18.68 -4.93 6.16
CA VAL A 268 17.37 -4.87 6.84
C VAL A 268 16.24 -4.37 5.94
N GLY A 269 16.56 -4.01 4.68
CA GLY A 269 15.62 -3.56 3.68
C GLY A 269 15.42 -2.05 3.62
N LEU A 270 16.29 -1.25 4.27
CA LEU A 270 16.30 0.19 4.11
C LEU A 270 16.84 0.54 2.72
N ASP A 271 16.15 1.43 2.03
CA ASP A 271 16.62 1.99 0.76
C ASP A 271 17.35 3.34 0.97
N LYS A 272 17.74 3.93 -0.12
CA LYS A 272 18.41 5.24 -0.14
C LYS A 272 17.59 6.34 0.56
N MET A 273 16.27 6.35 0.35
CA MET A 273 15.41 7.39 0.92
C MET A 273 15.17 7.19 2.41
N ASP A 274 15.00 5.94 2.86
CA ASP A 274 14.94 5.62 4.28
C ASP A 274 16.23 6.03 5.00
N THR A 275 17.36 5.66 4.40
CA THR A 275 18.68 6.01 4.92
C THR A 275 18.84 7.54 4.98
N MET A 276 18.48 8.25 3.92
CA MET A 276 18.55 9.72 3.88
C MET A 276 17.63 10.36 4.93
N LEU A 277 16.40 9.84 5.10
CA LEU A 277 15.44 10.33 6.10
C LEU A 277 15.99 10.15 7.52
N LEU A 278 16.43 8.94 7.86
CA LEU A 278 16.95 8.62 9.20
C LEU A 278 18.25 9.37 9.52
N LEU A 279 19.21 9.43 8.58
CA LEU A 279 20.45 10.19 8.76
C LEU A 279 20.18 11.70 8.85
N THR A 280 19.24 12.24 8.08
CA THR A 280 18.83 13.64 8.21
C THR A 280 18.27 13.92 9.61
N MET A 281 17.44 13.03 10.14
CA MET A 281 16.94 13.17 11.52
C MET A 281 18.07 13.11 12.54
N ILE A 282 18.98 12.15 12.43
CA ILE A 282 20.07 11.95 13.37
C ILE A 282 21.08 13.11 13.30
N ASP A 283 21.60 13.39 12.10
CA ASP A 283 22.74 14.30 11.93
C ASP A 283 22.32 15.77 11.95
N LYS A 284 21.14 16.14 11.38
CA LYS A 284 20.69 17.54 11.32
C LYS A 284 19.74 17.94 12.45
N PHE A 285 18.96 17.03 12.97
CA PHE A 285 17.93 17.31 13.99
C PHE A 285 18.17 16.60 15.30
N SER A 286 19.39 16.08 15.54
CA SER A 286 19.78 15.38 16.80
C SER A 286 18.81 14.26 17.20
N GLY A 287 18.25 13.56 16.20
CA GLY A 287 17.28 12.47 16.38
C GLY A 287 15.83 12.90 16.59
N GLY A 288 15.56 14.20 16.62
CA GLY A 288 14.22 14.74 16.79
C GLY A 288 13.87 15.17 18.23
N PRO A 289 12.61 15.51 18.52
CA PRO A 289 11.43 15.43 17.62
C PRO A 289 11.43 16.47 16.50
N VAL A 290 11.11 16.07 15.27
CA VAL A 290 11.05 16.92 14.09
C VAL A 290 9.71 16.75 13.35
N GLY A 291 9.12 17.84 12.88
CA GLY A 291 7.88 17.84 12.12
C GLY A 291 8.07 17.21 10.73
N VAL A 292 7.04 16.51 10.21
CA VAL A 292 7.11 15.88 8.89
C VAL A 292 7.36 16.87 7.75
N GLU A 293 6.79 18.08 7.84
CA GLU A 293 6.98 19.13 6.83
C GLU A 293 8.43 19.62 6.79
N THR A 294 9.07 19.71 7.97
CA THR A 294 10.50 20.05 8.07
C THR A 294 11.39 18.93 7.47
N LEU A 295 11.03 17.67 7.73
CA LEU A 295 11.72 16.51 7.13
C LEU A 295 11.53 16.51 5.61
N ALA A 296 10.30 16.69 5.12
CA ALA A 296 9.96 16.75 3.71
C ALA A 296 10.82 17.78 2.97
N ALA A 297 10.88 19.01 3.51
CA ALA A 297 11.71 20.08 2.97
C ALA A 297 13.21 19.73 3.03
N ALA A 298 13.67 19.06 4.11
CA ALA A 298 15.08 18.76 4.31
C ALA A 298 15.62 17.66 3.39
N ILE A 299 14.78 16.74 2.92
CA ILE A 299 15.14 15.62 2.03
C ILE A 299 14.62 15.80 0.60
N GLY A 300 13.84 16.86 0.32
CA GLY A 300 13.29 17.13 -1.01
C GLY A 300 12.18 16.18 -1.43
N GLU A 301 11.35 15.72 -0.45
CA GLU A 301 10.26 14.77 -0.71
C GLU A 301 8.91 15.37 -0.28
N GLU A 302 7.81 14.82 -0.78
CA GLU A 302 6.47 15.22 -0.36
C GLU A 302 6.10 14.64 1.01
N LYS A 303 5.40 15.43 1.82
CA LYS A 303 4.90 15.02 3.14
C LYS A 303 4.11 13.70 3.09
N ASP A 304 3.18 13.61 2.14
CA ASP A 304 2.32 12.44 1.99
C ASP A 304 3.11 11.18 1.62
N THR A 305 4.17 11.32 0.83
CA THR A 305 5.08 10.22 0.50
C THR A 305 5.80 9.72 1.75
N ILE A 306 6.27 10.63 2.61
CA ILE A 306 6.90 10.23 3.87
C ILE A 306 5.91 9.46 4.74
N GLU A 307 4.69 9.99 4.93
CA GLU A 307 3.68 9.40 5.82
C GLU A 307 3.10 8.08 5.29
N ASP A 308 2.97 7.92 3.98
CA ASP A 308 2.31 6.75 3.39
C ASP A 308 3.28 5.64 2.98
N VAL A 309 4.52 5.99 2.60
CA VAL A 309 5.46 5.03 2.01
C VAL A 309 6.60 4.67 2.97
N TYR A 310 7.25 5.65 3.59
CA TYR A 310 8.45 5.42 4.40
C TYR A 310 8.13 5.17 5.87
N GLU A 311 7.37 6.04 6.52
CA GLU A 311 7.07 5.93 7.95
C GLU A 311 6.47 4.58 8.38
N PRO A 312 5.51 3.98 7.67
CA PRO A 312 4.88 2.74 8.14
C PRO A 312 5.87 1.60 8.35
N PHE A 313 6.82 1.46 7.43
CA PHE A 313 7.88 0.46 7.56
C PHE A 313 8.89 0.83 8.66
N LEU A 314 9.37 2.06 8.68
CA LEU A 314 10.35 2.52 9.66
C LEU A 314 9.84 2.44 11.10
N ILE A 315 8.54 2.72 11.31
CA ILE A 315 7.89 2.59 12.62
C ILE A 315 7.80 1.11 13.01
N GLN A 316 7.37 0.25 12.08
CA GLN A 316 7.25 -1.18 12.36
C GLN A 316 8.60 -1.84 12.60
N ALA A 317 9.60 -1.48 11.82
CA ALA A 317 10.96 -1.99 11.99
C ALA A 317 11.68 -1.41 13.23
N GLY A 318 11.03 -0.46 13.92
CA GLY A 318 11.52 0.12 15.16
C GLY A 318 12.57 1.21 14.99
N PHE A 319 12.82 1.71 13.79
CA PHE A 319 13.79 2.79 13.51
C PHE A 319 13.23 4.20 13.81
N LEU A 320 11.91 4.36 13.74
CA LEU A 320 11.21 5.63 13.88
C LEU A 320 10.10 5.53 14.92
N GLN A 321 9.89 6.60 15.69
CA GLN A 321 8.73 6.78 16.56
C GLN A 321 7.98 8.05 16.17
N ARG A 322 6.64 7.96 16.18
CA ARG A 322 5.76 9.12 16.01
C ARG A 322 5.28 9.60 17.37
N THR A 323 5.55 10.86 17.68
CA THR A 323 5.15 11.51 18.94
C THR A 323 4.26 12.73 18.64
N PRO A 324 3.51 13.27 19.62
CA PRO A 324 2.75 14.50 19.44
C PRO A 324 3.60 15.72 19.02
N ARG A 325 4.90 15.69 19.32
CA ARG A 325 5.85 16.78 18.96
C ARG A 325 6.52 16.57 17.62
N GLY A 326 6.36 15.42 16.99
CA GLY A 326 7.01 15.06 15.71
C GLY A 326 7.61 13.67 15.73
N ARG A 327 8.48 13.42 14.75
CA ARG A 327 9.18 12.14 14.53
C ARG A 327 10.48 12.11 15.29
N VAL A 328 10.79 10.93 15.86
CA VAL A 328 12.00 10.70 16.66
C VAL A 328 12.68 9.43 16.14
N ALA A 329 13.98 9.51 15.83
CA ALA A 329 14.80 8.35 15.53
C ALA A 329 15.08 7.57 16.81
N THR A 330 14.96 6.25 16.76
CA THR A 330 15.17 5.36 17.92
C THR A 330 16.64 5.05 18.12
N ASN A 331 17.00 4.46 19.27
CA ASN A 331 18.36 3.97 19.50
C ASN A 331 18.77 2.94 18.45
N LEU A 332 17.84 2.11 17.96
CA LEU A 332 18.09 1.15 16.88
C LEU A 332 18.57 1.84 15.60
N ALA A 333 18.01 3.01 15.27
CA ALA A 333 18.47 3.80 14.12
C ALA A 333 19.91 4.30 14.31
N TYR A 334 20.25 4.78 15.50
CA TYR A 334 21.63 5.20 15.83
C TYR A 334 22.62 4.04 15.73
N GLU A 335 22.28 2.89 16.33
CA GLU A 335 23.12 1.68 16.29
C GLU A 335 23.34 1.20 14.86
N HIS A 336 22.27 1.18 14.05
CA HIS A 336 22.32 0.73 12.65
C HIS A 336 23.31 1.56 11.80
N PHE A 337 23.33 2.88 12.00
CA PHE A 337 24.25 3.77 11.28
C PHE A 337 25.58 4.00 12.00
N GLY A 338 25.87 3.29 13.10
CA GLY A 338 27.10 3.47 13.88
C GLY A 338 27.23 4.87 14.48
N ARG A 339 26.13 5.55 14.76
CA ARG A 339 26.10 6.87 15.38
C ARG A 339 26.01 6.74 16.90
N PRO A 340 26.67 7.62 17.68
CA PRO A 340 26.48 7.62 19.14
C PRO A 340 25.02 7.94 19.47
N ALA A 341 24.41 7.12 20.31
CA ALA A 341 23.03 7.36 20.75
C ALA A 341 22.93 8.79 21.33
N SER A 342 21.88 9.52 20.94
CA SER A 342 21.58 10.81 21.54
C SER A 342 21.45 10.59 23.05
N SER A 343 22.33 11.19 23.84
CA SER A 343 22.18 11.24 25.30
C SER A 343 20.96 12.13 25.59
N THR A 344 19.75 11.58 25.38
CA THR A 344 18.55 12.18 25.94
C THR A 344 18.77 12.24 27.44
N ARG A 345 19.08 13.42 27.95
CA ARG A 345 19.04 13.71 29.40
C ARG A 345 17.63 13.30 29.84
N GLY A 346 17.52 12.09 30.37
CA GLY A 346 16.39 11.69 31.17
C GLY A 346 16.30 12.67 32.34
N ASN A 347 15.39 13.62 32.24
CA ASN A 347 14.83 14.23 33.42
C ASN A 347 14.00 13.14 34.11
N GLY A 348 14.70 12.18 34.76
CA GLY A 348 14.11 11.42 35.83
C GLY A 348 13.65 12.42 36.91
N PRO A 349 12.53 12.15 37.59
CA PRO A 349 12.05 13.05 38.64
C PRO A 349 13.17 13.20 39.68
N LYS A 350 13.69 14.40 39.81
CA LYS A 350 14.54 14.75 40.98
C LYS A 350 13.70 14.46 42.22
N ASN A 351 14.24 13.59 43.07
CA ASN A 351 13.76 13.38 44.43
C ASN A 351 13.28 14.69 45.02
N GLN A 352 11.97 14.85 45.15
CA GLN A 352 11.43 15.81 46.09
C GLN A 352 11.64 15.22 47.48
N PRO A 353 12.29 15.96 48.39
CA PRO A 353 12.39 15.52 49.80
C PRO A 353 10.95 15.57 50.35
N THR A 354 10.53 14.44 50.90
CA THR A 354 9.34 14.35 51.73
C THR A 354 9.50 15.29 52.91
N LEU A 355 8.71 16.33 52.93
CA LEU A 355 8.44 17.13 54.14
C LEU A 355 7.05 16.71 54.64
N PHE A 356 7.13 15.99 55.80
CA PHE A 356 6.09 15.60 56.78
C PHE A 356 5.03 14.59 56.29
#